data_1eb3bb4cff459eff6fdc3802a8a7ce5a
#
_entry.id   1eb3bb4cff459eff6fdc3802a8a7ce5a
#
_cell.length_a   1.000
_cell.length_b   1.000
_cell.length_c   1.000
_cell.angle_alpha   90.00
_cell.angle_beta   90.00
_cell.angle_gamma   90.00
#
_symmetry.space_group_name_H-M   'P 1'
#
loop_
_entity.id
_entity.type
_entity.pdbx_description
1 polymer ?
#
loop_
_entity_poly.entity_id
_entity_poly.type
_entity_poly.pdbx_seq_one_letter_code
_entity_poly.pdbx_strand_id
1 'polypeptide(L)'
;MEIRQEIKRRAADIEARIAPFLPQEKGFQQTVLDAMEYSVFAGGKRLRPMLMEASYQMFDGTNPAIDDFMAAIEMIHTYSLIHDDLPALDNDDYRRGQKTCHI
;
A
#
# COMPACT_ATOMS: atom_id res chain seq x y z
N MET A 1 -5.70 -20.89 -15.57
CA MET A 1 -5.40 -20.21 -14.29
C MET A 1 -6.58 -19.36 -13.89
N GLU A 2 -6.97 -19.48 -12.64
CA GLU A 2 -8.08 -18.68 -12.13
C GLU A 2 -7.62 -17.25 -11.91
N ILE A 3 -8.47 -16.29 -12.32
CA ILE A 3 -8.13 -14.86 -12.24
C ILE A 3 -7.92 -14.39 -10.80
N ARG A 4 -8.68 -14.94 -9.85
CA ARG A 4 -8.53 -14.59 -8.42
C ARG A 4 -7.16 -14.97 -7.88
N GLN A 5 -6.64 -16.13 -8.27
CA GLN A 5 -5.31 -16.57 -7.86
C GLN A 5 -4.22 -15.70 -8.48
N GLU A 6 -4.39 -15.31 -9.75
CA GLU A 6 -3.46 -14.42 -10.43
C GLU A 6 -3.41 -13.05 -9.76
N ILE A 7 -4.57 -12.50 -9.40
CA ILE A 7 -4.64 -11.21 -8.70
C ILE A 7 -3.96 -11.29 -7.34
N LYS A 8 -4.19 -12.36 -6.58
CA LYS A 8 -3.52 -12.54 -5.28
C LYS A 8 -2.01 -12.66 -5.42
N ARG A 9 -1.55 -13.39 -6.42
CA ARG A 9 -0.12 -13.55 -6.69
C ARG A 9 0.52 -12.20 -7.02
N ARG A 10 -0.12 -11.41 -7.88
CA ARG A 10 0.39 -10.08 -8.25
C ARG A 10 0.38 -9.13 -7.08
N ALA A 11 -0.66 -9.19 -6.23
CA ALA A 11 -0.71 -8.35 -5.03
C ALA A 11 0.43 -8.67 -4.08
N ALA A 12 0.73 -9.96 -3.86
CA ALA A 12 1.84 -10.36 -2.99
C ALA A 12 3.20 -9.93 -3.57
N ASP A 13 3.38 -10.06 -4.88
CA ASP A 13 4.59 -9.61 -5.57
C ASP A 13 4.79 -8.10 -5.40
N ILE A 14 3.73 -7.33 -5.59
CA ILE A 14 3.78 -5.87 -5.44
C ILE A 14 4.10 -5.48 -4.00
N GLU A 15 3.49 -6.13 -3.01
CA GLU A 15 3.81 -5.86 -1.60
C GLU A 15 5.29 -6.05 -1.30
N ALA A 16 5.88 -7.12 -1.81
CA ALA A 16 7.31 -7.37 -1.62
C ALA A 16 8.17 -6.30 -2.28
N ARG A 17 7.72 -5.78 -3.43
CA ARG A 17 8.48 -4.77 -4.19
C ARG A 17 8.37 -3.38 -3.60
N ILE A 18 7.25 -3.03 -2.97
CA ILE A 18 7.09 -1.70 -2.37
C ILE A 18 7.59 -1.62 -0.94
N ALA A 19 7.72 -2.74 -0.24
CA ALA A 19 8.17 -2.76 1.15
C ALA A 19 9.49 -2.01 1.39
N PRO A 20 10.54 -2.14 0.53
CA PRO A 20 11.79 -1.43 0.73
C PRO A 20 11.69 0.09 0.68
N PHE A 21 10.62 0.63 0.10
CA PHE A 21 10.45 2.08 -0.01
C PHE A 21 9.90 2.72 1.27
N LEU A 22 9.45 1.92 2.24
CA LEU A 22 9.04 2.44 3.53
C LEU A 22 10.27 2.87 4.32
N PRO A 23 10.17 3.99 5.08
CA PRO A 23 11.30 4.44 5.88
C PRO A 23 11.74 3.36 6.86
N GLN A 24 13.06 3.13 6.94
CA GLN A 24 13.65 2.13 7.80
C GLN A 24 14.44 2.76 8.96
N GLU A 25 14.46 4.07 9.04
CA GLU A 25 15.23 4.79 10.05
C GLU A 25 14.63 4.58 11.44
N LYS A 26 15.51 4.49 12.43
CA LYS A 26 15.13 4.36 13.84
C LYS A 26 15.45 5.64 14.58
N GLY A 27 14.66 5.95 15.64
CA GLY A 27 14.88 7.14 16.43
C GLY A 27 13.58 7.66 17.02
N PHE A 28 13.49 8.96 17.24
CA PHE A 28 12.35 9.59 17.86
C PHE A 28 11.05 9.43 17.05
N GLN A 29 11.17 9.23 15.73
CA GLN A 29 10.04 9.05 14.83
C GLN A 29 9.58 7.60 14.71
N GLN A 30 10.09 6.69 15.53
CA GLN A 30 9.79 5.26 15.40
C GLN A 30 8.28 4.96 15.48
N THR A 31 7.55 5.66 16.35
CA THR A 31 6.11 5.47 16.47
C THR A 31 5.39 5.79 15.16
N VAL A 32 5.81 6.86 14.49
CA VAL A 32 5.23 7.25 13.20
C VAL A 32 5.57 6.22 12.14
N LEU A 33 6.82 5.74 12.10
CA LEU A 33 7.24 4.73 11.13
C LEU A 33 6.49 3.42 11.34
N ASP A 34 6.30 3.01 12.59
CA ASP A 34 5.53 1.81 12.91
C ASP A 34 4.07 1.93 12.46
N ALA A 35 3.48 3.11 12.65
CA ALA A 35 2.11 3.38 12.22
C ALA A 35 2.00 3.33 10.68
N MET A 36 2.97 3.89 9.98
CA MET A 36 3.01 3.84 8.51
C MET A 36 3.09 2.40 8.01
N GLU A 37 4.00 1.63 8.57
CA GLU A 37 4.19 0.22 8.19
C GLU A 37 2.93 -0.59 8.49
N TYR A 38 2.34 -0.40 9.66
CA TYR A 38 1.09 -1.05 10.02
C TYR A 38 0.00 -0.78 9.00
N SER A 39 -0.19 0.49 8.62
CA SER A 39 -1.26 0.88 7.70
C SER A 39 -1.04 0.37 6.29
N VAL A 40 0.20 0.42 5.79
CA VAL A 40 0.52 -0.07 4.44
C VAL A 40 0.29 -1.58 4.35
N PHE A 41 0.67 -2.33 5.39
CA PHE A 41 0.59 -3.79 5.38
C PHE A 41 -0.66 -4.36 6.05
N ALA A 42 -1.61 -3.51 6.44
CA ALA A 42 -2.86 -3.97 7.08
C ALA A 42 -3.83 -4.65 6.12
N GLY A 43 -3.44 -4.83 4.88
CA GLY A 43 -4.25 -5.48 3.85
C GLY A 43 -4.54 -4.53 2.71
N GLY A 44 -5.31 -5.04 1.75
CA GLY A 44 -5.67 -4.29 0.57
C GLY A 44 -5.44 -5.10 -0.69
N LYS A 45 -6.14 -4.73 -1.74
CA LYS A 45 -6.10 -5.49 -3.00
C LYS A 45 -4.94 -5.11 -3.89
N ARG A 46 -4.27 -3.99 -3.61
CA ARG A 46 -3.15 -3.47 -4.40
C ARG A 46 -3.53 -3.19 -5.85
N LEU A 47 -4.80 -2.84 -6.10
CA LEU A 47 -5.29 -2.66 -7.47
C LEU A 47 -4.65 -1.46 -8.17
N ARG A 48 -4.41 -0.35 -7.45
CA ARG A 48 -3.82 0.85 -8.06
C ARG A 48 -2.42 0.61 -8.59
N PRO A 49 -1.48 0.07 -7.80
CA PRO A 49 -0.16 -0.24 -8.34
C PRO A 49 -0.21 -1.36 -9.37
N MET A 50 -1.13 -2.32 -9.23
CA MET A 50 -1.29 -3.40 -10.21
C MET A 50 -1.71 -2.87 -11.57
N LEU A 51 -2.67 -1.94 -11.61
CA LEU A 51 -3.10 -1.31 -12.85
C LEU A 51 -2.00 -0.44 -13.44
N MET A 52 -1.24 0.24 -12.60
CA MET A 52 -0.09 1.02 -13.04
C MET A 52 0.94 0.13 -13.74
N GLU A 53 1.28 -0.99 -13.12
CA GLU A 53 2.25 -1.92 -13.71
C GLU A 53 1.75 -2.53 -15.01
N ALA A 54 0.48 -2.97 -15.03
CA ALA A 54 -0.10 -3.57 -16.23
C ALA A 54 -0.12 -2.58 -17.38
N SER A 55 -0.49 -1.32 -17.12
CA SER A 55 -0.48 -0.26 -18.12
C SER A 55 0.94 -0.01 -18.65
N TYR A 56 1.90 0.02 -17.74
CA TYR A 56 3.30 0.24 -18.10
C TYR A 56 3.81 -0.88 -19.02
N GLN A 57 3.46 -2.13 -18.70
CA GLN A 57 3.86 -3.28 -19.51
C GLN A 57 3.20 -3.29 -20.88
N MET A 58 1.97 -2.79 -21.00
CA MET A 58 1.28 -2.66 -22.28
C MET A 58 2.07 -1.80 -23.27
N PHE A 59 2.84 -0.84 -22.79
CA PHE A 59 3.66 0.04 -23.62
C PHE A 59 5.14 -0.35 -23.60
N ASP A 60 5.42 -1.62 -23.28
CA ASP A 60 6.78 -2.20 -23.28
C ASP A 60 7.75 -1.48 -22.34
N GLY A 61 7.24 -0.95 -21.22
CA GLY A 61 8.08 -0.29 -20.24
C GLY A 61 9.05 -1.25 -19.57
N THR A 62 10.29 -0.83 -19.39
CA THR A 62 11.34 -1.66 -18.81
C THR A 62 12.12 -0.95 -17.70
N ASN A 63 11.76 0.28 -17.36
CA ASN A 63 12.49 1.04 -16.34
C ASN A 63 12.08 0.57 -14.93
N PRO A 64 13.05 0.18 -14.08
CA PRO A 64 12.75 -0.26 -12.71
C PRO A 64 12.14 0.84 -11.84
N ALA A 65 12.16 2.10 -12.25
CA ALA A 65 11.50 3.19 -11.53
C ALA A 65 10.00 2.97 -11.38
N ILE A 66 9.40 2.02 -12.10
CA ILE A 66 7.99 1.67 -11.91
C ILE A 66 7.71 1.29 -10.45
N ASP A 67 8.66 0.67 -9.77
CA ASP A 67 8.50 0.30 -8.36
C ASP A 67 8.35 1.53 -7.48
N ASP A 68 9.11 2.59 -7.75
CA ASP A 68 8.99 3.87 -7.03
C ASP A 68 7.58 4.45 -7.17
N PHE A 69 7.05 4.44 -8.39
CA PHE A 69 5.71 4.97 -8.66
C PHE A 69 4.62 4.11 -8.05
N MET A 70 4.79 2.78 -8.07
CA MET A 70 3.84 1.88 -7.42
C MET A 70 3.80 2.11 -5.92
N ALA A 71 4.97 2.26 -5.29
CA ALA A 71 5.05 2.56 -3.87
C ALA A 71 4.39 3.90 -3.56
N ALA A 72 4.67 4.91 -4.37
CA ALA A 72 4.11 6.25 -4.17
C ALA A 72 2.58 6.25 -4.23
N ILE A 73 2.00 5.63 -5.26
CA ILE A 73 0.54 5.62 -5.40
C ILE A 73 -0.13 4.84 -4.28
N GLU A 74 0.48 3.75 -3.83
CA GLU A 74 -0.08 2.95 -2.73
C GLU A 74 0.01 3.70 -1.40
N MET A 75 1.10 4.44 -1.16
CA MET A 75 1.23 5.27 0.04
C MET A 75 0.22 6.40 0.06
N ILE A 76 -0.01 7.06 -1.08
CA ILE A 76 -1.02 8.11 -1.19
C ILE A 76 -2.41 7.54 -0.92
N HIS A 77 -2.71 6.38 -1.47
CA HIS A 77 -3.98 5.70 -1.23
C HIS A 77 -4.15 5.35 0.25
N THR A 78 -3.12 4.77 0.87
CA THR A 78 -3.14 4.43 2.29
C THR A 78 -3.35 5.67 3.15
N TYR A 79 -2.67 6.77 2.82
CA TYR A 79 -2.85 8.05 3.49
C TYR A 79 -4.32 8.49 3.45
N SER A 80 -4.94 8.39 2.29
CA SER A 80 -6.35 8.81 2.16
C SER A 80 -7.28 7.98 3.03
N LEU A 81 -7.01 6.68 3.16
CA LEU A 81 -7.81 5.78 4.00
C LEU A 81 -7.64 6.11 5.49
N ILE A 82 -6.41 6.36 5.93
CA ILE A 82 -6.14 6.75 7.30
C ILE A 82 -6.88 8.05 7.63
N HIS A 83 -6.80 9.02 6.74
CA HIS A 83 -7.44 10.33 6.90
C HIS A 83 -8.96 10.17 7.05
N ASP A 84 -9.58 9.35 6.20
CA ASP A 84 -11.02 9.12 6.24
C ASP A 84 -11.46 8.41 7.52
N ASP A 85 -10.62 7.54 8.08
CA ASP A 85 -10.94 6.79 9.30
C ASP A 85 -10.81 7.60 10.59
N LEU A 86 -10.14 8.76 10.55
CA LEU A 86 -9.91 9.57 11.74
C LEU A 86 -11.22 10.05 12.39
N PRO A 87 -11.20 10.32 13.72
CA PRO A 87 -12.40 10.79 14.43
C PRO A 87 -13.05 12.05 13.85
N ALA A 88 -12.25 12.90 13.17
CA ALA A 88 -12.76 14.13 12.55
C ALA A 88 -13.62 13.85 11.31
N LEU A 89 -13.51 12.66 10.74
CA LEU A 89 -14.27 12.25 9.54
C LEU A 89 -15.15 11.05 9.90
N ASP A 90 -14.85 9.87 9.35
CA ASP A 90 -15.72 8.71 9.54
C ASP A 90 -15.62 8.08 10.93
N ASN A 91 -14.54 8.33 11.66
CA ASN A 91 -14.29 7.79 12.99
C ASN A 91 -14.46 6.27 13.05
N ASP A 92 -13.84 5.58 12.08
CA ASP A 92 -13.91 4.13 12.02
C ASP A 92 -12.84 3.50 12.91
N ASP A 93 -13.23 2.50 13.70
CA ASP A 93 -12.30 1.76 14.54
C ASP A 93 -11.69 0.57 13.78
N TYR A 94 -12.37 0.09 12.76
CA TYR A 94 -11.96 -1.08 12.00
C TYR A 94 -12.06 -0.83 10.51
N ARG A 95 -11.12 -1.40 9.77
CA ARG A 95 -11.12 -1.43 8.31
C ARG A 95 -10.61 -2.81 7.88
N ARG A 96 -11.34 -3.48 6.98
CA ARG A 96 -11.02 -4.82 6.50
C ARG A 96 -10.78 -5.81 7.65
N GLY A 97 -11.56 -5.70 8.73
CA GLY A 97 -11.48 -6.58 9.89
C GLY A 97 -10.31 -6.31 10.83
N GLN A 98 -9.49 -5.31 10.56
CA GLN A 98 -8.39 -4.92 11.42
C GLN A 98 -8.61 -3.52 12.00
N LYS A 99 -7.98 -3.24 13.14
CA LYS A 99 -8.07 -1.91 13.74
C LYS A 99 -7.46 -0.87 12.83
N THR A 100 -8.09 0.32 12.81
CA THR A 100 -7.56 1.45 12.04
C THR A 100 -6.30 2.01 12.68
N CYS A 101 -5.57 2.83 11.91
CA CYS A 101 -4.27 3.35 12.32
C CYS A 101 -4.31 4.10 13.66
N HIS A 102 -5.39 4.85 13.93
CA HIS A 102 -5.47 5.68 15.15
C HIS A 102 -5.94 4.90 16.37
N ILE A 103 -6.39 3.67 16.23
CA ILE A 103 -6.77 2.79 17.30
C ILE A 103 -5.60 1.86 17.62
#